data_dc074c49e23128f96e4e3c37deace93c
#
_entry.id   dc074c49e23128f96e4e3c37deace93c
#
_cell.length_a   1.000
_cell.length_b   1.000
_cell.length_c   1.000
_cell.angle_alpha   90.00
_cell.angle_beta   90.00
_cell.angle_gamma   90.00
#
_symmetry.space_group_name_H-M   'P 1'
#
loop_
_entity.id
_entity.type
_entity.pdbx_description
1 polymer ?
#
loop_
_entity_poly.entity_id
_entity_poly.type
_entity_poly.pdbx_seq_one_letter_code
_entity_poly.pdbx_strand_id
1 'polypeptide(L)'
;MNTKTIFAAFAMFALGIACTPSEPEVEETVSQKVTATVVDNGAATAWTKSDVLGVYTDASENNVKYTAASAGTSVSFTAATEVKGTPKYAYYPYNSNNSSKKATGLAGTVAQDQTNGAVNYMYGVQTGTNNDGDVTFEFHKVLADVVFTVETAGSALEGQDIVSLTCKVTRNGAAVPVCGGFSFSAADGSFSYTGNTTYNEFTTVSKAVVFPTVKAGDVLTVVAKSAETEATAELTVEADVVAGGYYTVTVKLPEVTVEPEQPEEPETPEEPETPVVPETPAAAGTFTVATYNVDGLPKKISFFTINGDGPGSTGTKSISSKIASDNWDFVGFSEDFAYHSELTSGMSGFTFGTYRGSVSSISSNNTDGLGFATRNSTCSFSNENIVKFTSSAGGITSGANTCIKKGFRHYVVALADGTEIDVLITHMNTYSSSGSSHINAQHAQLKQMAQYVNSIRGNKRPVIIMGDTNCRYTRHDFQTYFWGVLNSDLVAKDPWVEYQWDGVYPTYPSKSLMVSDATGTDSSTDIICENTQKGEVVDKVIYINNPDAPVQIKANSYLRDYDGYKGLADHMPIVVEFSYSK
;
A
#
# COMPACT_ATOMS: atom_id res chain seq x y z
N MET A 1 -52.33 -26.28 -46.18
CA MET A 1 -53.77 -26.06 -46.02
C MET A 1 -53.97 -24.72 -45.34
N ASN A 2 -54.56 -23.80 -46.11
CA ASN A 2 -55.32 -22.60 -45.81
C ASN A 2 -54.64 -21.48 -45.01
N THR A 3 -54.19 -20.44 -45.71
CA THR A 3 -54.88 -19.35 -46.47
C THR A 3 -55.94 -18.57 -45.67
N LYS A 4 -55.69 -17.24 -45.49
CA LYS A 4 -56.48 -16.10 -46.00
C LYS A 4 -56.09 -14.85 -45.18
N THR A 5 -55.46 -13.84 -45.74
CA THR A 5 -55.88 -12.83 -46.73
C THR A 5 -56.70 -11.69 -46.14
N ILE A 6 -56.05 -10.48 -46.11
CA ILE A 6 -56.44 -9.14 -46.57
C ILE A 6 -57.72 -8.49 -45.99
N PHE A 7 -57.61 -7.24 -45.50
CA PHE A 7 -58.30 -6.09 -46.08
C PHE A 7 -57.64 -4.74 -45.75
N ALA A 8 -57.33 -4.02 -46.80
CA ALA A 8 -57.01 -2.62 -46.78
C ALA A 8 -58.28 -1.80 -46.79
N ALA A 9 -58.31 -0.66 -46.08
CA ALA A 9 -59.31 0.39 -46.35
C ALA A 9 -58.60 1.73 -46.32
N PHE A 10 -58.49 2.32 -47.49
CA PHE A 10 -58.22 3.74 -47.74
C PHE A 10 -59.42 4.57 -47.27
N ALA A 11 -59.17 5.65 -46.52
CA ALA A 11 -60.09 6.79 -46.46
C ALA A 11 -59.26 8.07 -46.45
N MET A 12 -59.21 8.72 -47.60
CA MET A 12 -58.87 10.14 -47.69
C MET A 12 -59.92 10.98 -46.99
N PHE A 13 -59.51 11.94 -46.20
CA PHE A 13 -60.23 13.19 -46.01
C PHE A 13 -59.31 14.38 -45.88
N ALA A 14 -59.74 15.45 -46.46
CA ALA A 14 -58.96 16.64 -46.84
C ALA A 14 -58.65 17.60 -45.71
N LEU A 15 -57.54 18.32 -45.94
CA LEU A 15 -57.17 19.66 -45.49
C LEU A 15 -58.04 20.36 -44.43
N GLY A 16 -57.39 20.60 -43.30
CA GLY A 16 -57.64 21.75 -42.43
C GLY A 16 -56.31 22.20 -41.89
N ILE A 17 -55.80 23.31 -42.45
CA ILE A 17 -54.64 24.01 -41.94
C ILE A 17 -55.10 24.73 -40.67
N ALA A 18 -54.73 24.19 -39.49
CA ALA A 18 -54.74 24.90 -38.24
C ALA A 18 -53.27 25.05 -37.81
N CYS A 19 -52.68 26.22 -37.92
CA CYS A 19 -51.47 26.61 -37.23
C CYS A 19 -51.73 26.53 -35.73
N THR A 20 -51.35 25.45 -35.08
CA THR A 20 -51.11 25.43 -33.65
C THR A 20 -49.73 26.05 -33.45
N PRO A 21 -49.54 27.03 -32.57
CA PRO A 21 -48.20 27.46 -32.15
C PRO A 21 -47.51 26.24 -31.56
N SER A 22 -46.35 25.90 -32.08
CA SER A 22 -45.44 24.98 -31.41
C SER A 22 -45.17 25.54 -30.01
N GLU A 23 -45.60 24.81 -28.97
CA GLU A 23 -45.03 25.03 -27.65
C GLU A 23 -43.52 24.99 -27.81
N PRO A 24 -42.78 25.91 -27.17
CA PRO A 24 -41.34 25.81 -27.16
C PRO A 24 -41.00 24.44 -26.54
N GLU A 25 -40.25 23.63 -27.27
CA GLU A 25 -39.57 22.46 -26.67
C GLU A 25 -38.81 23.02 -25.45
N VAL A 26 -39.27 22.64 -24.28
CA VAL A 26 -38.51 22.81 -23.07
C VAL A 26 -37.33 21.84 -23.26
N GLU A 27 -36.18 22.35 -23.71
CA GLU A 27 -34.94 21.62 -23.59
C GLU A 27 -34.82 21.25 -22.12
N GLU A 28 -34.97 19.96 -21.81
CA GLU A 28 -34.60 19.43 -20.50
C GLU A 28 -33.11 19.76 -20.32
N THR A 29 -32.85 20.77 -19.52
CA THR A 29 -31.48 21.15 -19.15
C THR A 29 -30.92 20.09 -18.24
N VAL A 30 -30.24 19.10 -18.83
CA VAL A 30 -29.51 18.04 -18.09
C VAL A 30 -28.30 18.71 -17.46
N SER A 31 -28.29 18.77 -16.14
CA SER A 31 -27.09 19.21 -15.40
C SER A 31 -25.97 18.24 -15.65
N GLN A 32 -24.96 18.62 -16.44
CA GLN A 32 -23.79 17.81 -16.74
C GLN A 32 -23.04 17.48 -15.45
N LYS A 33 -22.69 16.20 -15.29
CA LYS A 33 -21.91 15.70 -14.16
C LYS A 33 -20.44 15.56 -14.56
N VAL A 34 -19.58 15.72 -13.57
CA VAL A 34 -18.15 15.44 -13.69
C VAL A 34 -17.84 14.24 -12.82
N THR A 35 -17.32 13.16 -13.40
CA THR A 35 -16.77 12.04 -12.64
C THR A 35 -15.27 12.27 -12.47
N ALA A 36 -14.81 12.34 -11.23
CA ALA A 36 -13.42 12.58 -10.89
C ALA A 36 -12.79 11.36 -10.22
N THR A 37 -11.67 10.92 -10.74
CA THR A 37 -10.81 9.86 -10.17
C THR A 37 -9.42 10.42 -9.95
N VAL A 38 -8.79 10.19 -8.80
CA VAL A 38 -7.40 10.59 -8.56
C VAL A 38 -6.48 9.49 -9.04
N VAL A 39 -5.58 9.85 -9.96
CA VAL A 39 -4.47 9.00 -10.41
C VAL A 39 -3.23 9.45 -9.65
N ASP A 40 -2.81 8.65 -8.66
CA ASP A 40 -1.74 9.04 -7.77
C ASP A 40 -0.68 7.95 -7.65
N ASN A 41 0.59 8.36 -7.64
CA ASN A 41 1.74 7.50 -7.36
C ASN A 41 2.01 7.38 -5.84
N GLY A 42 1.11 7.83 -5.01
CA GLY A 42 1.18 7.82 -3.55
C GLY A 42 -0.15 7.41 -2.92
N ALA A 43 -0.35 7.72 -1.63
CA ALA A 43 -1.59 7.40 -0.92
C ALA A 43 -2.81 7.86 -1.70
N ALA A 44 -3.66 6.92 -2.11
CA ALA A 44 -4.88 7.23 -2.85
C ALA A 44 -5.68 8.29 -2.10
N THR A 45 -5.80 9.44 -2.69
CA THR A 45 -6.63 10.51 -2.15
C THR A 45 -8.08 10.15 -2.46
N ALA A 46 -8.81 9.69 -1.46
CA ALA A 46 -10.24 9.51 -1.59
C ALA A 46 -10.93 10.88 -1.48
N TRP A 47 -11.83 11.15 -2.39
CA TRP A 47 -12.72 12.29 -2.29
C TRP A 47 -13.63 12.16 -1.07
N THR A 48 -13.89 13.27 -0.43
CA THR A 48 -14.90 13.40 0.63
C THR A 48 -16.15 14.10 0.08
N LYS A 49 -17.28 13.94 0.76
CA LYS A 49 -18.52 14.60 0.35
C LYS A 49 -18.45 16.14 0.41
N SER A 50 -17.45 16.68 1.10
CA SER A 50 -17.21 18.13 1.21
C SER A 50 -16.28 18.68 0.12
N ASP A 51 -15.67 17.82 -0.69
CA ASP A 51 -14.72 18.24 -1.71
C ASP A 51 -15.42 18.99 -2.85
N VAL A 52 -14.72 19.99 -3.36
CA VAL A 52 -15.23 20.93 -4.35
C VAL A 52 -14.20 21.15 -5.44
N LEU A 53 -14.62 20.95 -6.68
CA LEU A 53 -13.83 21.23 -7.88
C LEU A 53 -14.15 22.60 -8.46
N GLY A 54 -13.15 23.23 -9.07
CA GLY A 54 -13.34 24.30 -10.02
C GLY A 54 -13.34 23.73 -11.44
N VAL A 55 -14.37 24.05 -12.21
CA VAL A 55 -14.52 23.52 -13.57
C VAL A 55 -14.69 24.68 -14.56
N TYR A 56 -13.97 24.60 -15.68
CA TYR A 56 -14.11 25.49 -16.83
C TYR A 56 -14.70 24.70 -17.98
N THR A 57 -15.66 25.31 -18.69
CA THR A 57 -16.30 24.71 -19.85
C THR A 57 -15.77 25.30 -21.15
N ASP A 58 -16.05 24.65 -22.27
CA ASP A 58 -15.74 25.15 -23.62
C ASP A 58 -16.53 26.41 -24.01
N ALA A 59 -17.67 26.65 -23.36
CA ALA A 59 -18.54 27.84 -23.60
C ALA A 59 -18.28 29.01 -22.64
N SER A 60 -17.47 28.81 -21.58
CA SER A 60 -17.27 29.83 -20.54
C SER A 60 -15.89 29.73 -19.89
N GLU A 61 -15.26 30.91 -19.74
CA GLU A 61 -14.04 31.05 -18.92
C GLU A 61 -14.35 31.15 -17.41
N ASN A 62 -15.62 31.03 -16.99
CA ASN A 62 -16.01 31.12 -15.61
C ASN A 62 -15.65 29.84 -14.84
N ASN A 63 -15.10 30.04 -13.66
CA ASN A 63 -14.79 28.98 -12.71
C ASN A 63 -16.09 28.51 -12.02
N VAL A 64 -16.65 27.42 -12.48
CA VAL A 64 -17.89 26.86 -11.93
C VAL A 64 -17.57 25.89 -10.78
N LYS A 65 -18.32 26.06 -9.70
CA LYS A 65 -18.20 25.21 -8.51
C LYS A 65 -18.96 23.89 -8.69
N TYR A 66 -18.25 22.75 -8.59
CA TYR A 66 -18.83 21.42 -8.58
C TYR A 66 -18.57 20.75 -7.24
N THR A 67 -19.60 20.18 -6.61
CA THR A 67 -19.53 19.57 -5.29
C THR A 67 -19.67 18.06 -5.39
N ALA A 68 -18.90 17.32 -4.61
CA ALA A 68 -18.93 15.86 -4.54
C ALA A 68 -20.29 15.34 -4.06
N ALA A 69 -20.86 14.39 -4.78
CA ALA A 69 -22.13 13.75 -4.41
C ALA A 69 -21.96 12.72 -3.26
N SER A 70 -20.77 12.12 -3.15
CA SER A 70 -20.43 11.09 -2.16
C SER A 70 -18.95 11.15 -1.80
N ALA A 71 -18.51 10.29 -0.90
CA ALA A 71 -17.09 9.99 -0.70
C ALA A 71 -16.69 8.76 -1.54
N GLY A 72 -15.40 8.65 -1.91
CA GLY A 72 -14.86 7.51 -2.66
C GLY A 72 -13.66 7.89 -3.52
N THR A 73 -13.06 6.92 -4.18
CA THR A 73 -11.91 7.11 -5.08
C THR A 73 -12.31 7.62 -6.47
N SER A 74 -13.53 7.30 -6.92
CA SER A 74 -14.14 7.79 -8.15
C SER A 74 -15.53 8.31 -7.81
N VAL A 75 -15.75 9.60 -7.97
CA VAL A 75 -16.95 10.29 -7.44
C VAL A 75 -17.53 11.21 -8.48
N SER A 76 -18.88 11.25 -8.55
CA SER A 76 -19.59 12.25 -9.33
C SER A 76 -19.67 13.58 -8.58
N PHE A 77 -19.37 14.65 -9.30
CA PHE A 77 -19.51 16.03 -8.84
C PHE A 77 -20.59 16.73 -9.67
N THR A 78 -21.37 17.57 -9.02
CA THR A 78 -22.47 18.30 -9.64
C THR A 78 -22.38 19.79 -9.35
N ALA A 79 -22.76 20.62 -10.30
CA ALA A 79 -22.96 22.05 -10.09
C ALA A 79 -24.32 22.31 -9.45
N ALA A 80 -24.39 23.37 -8.63
CA ALA A 80 -25.66 23.79 -8.01
C ALA A 80 -26.60 24.53 -8.97
N THR A 81 -26.11 25.01 -10.10
CA THR A 81 -26.83 25.76 -11.12
C THR A 81 -26.50 25.17 -12.50
N GLU A 82 -27.38 25.45 -13.45
CA GLU A 82 -27.16 25.09 -14.86
C GLU A 82 -25.83 25.63 -15.37
N VAL A 83 -25.08 24.79 -16.07
CA VAL A 83 -23.77 25.10 -16.64
C VAL A 83 -23.87 25.09 -18.16
N LYS A 84 -23.42 26.18 -18.80
CA LYS A 84 -23.34 26.27 -20.26
C LYS A 84 -22.02 25.67 -20.77
N GLY A 85 -22.12 24.84 -21.80
CA GLY A 85 -20.98 24.21 -22.45
C GLY A 85 -20.52 22.93 -21.71
N THR A 86 -19.60 22.19 -22.33
CA THR A 86 -19.06 20.94 -21.82
C THR A 86 -17.86 21.19 -20.89
N PRO A 87 -17.77 20.56 -19.73
CA PRO A 87 -16.59 20.63 -18.87
C PRO A 87 -15.33 20.24 -19.64
N LYS A 88 -14.32 21.13 -19.64
CA LYS A 88 -13.08 20.97 -20.42
C LYS A 88 -11.85 20.90 -19.54
N TYR A 89 -11.82 21.67 -18.47
CA TYR A 89 -10.73 21.70 -17.49
C TYR A 89 -11.31 21.66 -16.09
N ALA A 90 -10.66 20.91 -15.21
CA ALA A 90 -11.05 20.81 -13.81
C ALA A 90 -9.82 20.93 -12.89
N TYR A 91 -10.01 21.44 -11.68
CA TYR A 91 -8.95 21.54 -10.70
C TYR A 91 -9.48 21.41 -9.26
N TYR A 92 -8.60 21.07 -8.35
CA TYR A 92 -8.90 20.96 -6.92
C TYR A 92 -7.78 21.60 -6.08
N PRO A 93 -8.10 22.22 -4.94
CA PRO A 93 -9.44 22.56 -4.47
C PRO A 93 -10.01 23.79 -5.18
N TYR A 94 -11.34 23.90 -5.24
CA TYR A 94 -12.02 25.11 -5.75
C TYR A 94 -11.57 26.36 -4.99
N ASN A 95 -11.27 27.41 -5.73
CA ASN A 95 -10.94 28.72 -5.16
C ASN A 95 -11.74 29.81 -5.87
N SER A 96 -12.59 30.50 -5.11
CA SER A 96 -13.44 31.61 -5.65
C SER A 96 -12.62 32.76 -6.25
N ASN A 97 -11.40 32.99 -5.79
CA ASN A 97 -10.50 34.00 -6.35
C ASN A 97 -10.05 33.73 -7.78
N ASN A 98 -10.28 32.51 -8.27
CA ASN A 98 -10.00 32.11 -9.66
C ASN A 98 -11.17 32.40 -10.62
N SER A 99 -12.28 33.00 -10.16
CA SER A 99 -13.52 33.17 -10.93
C SER A 99 -13.37 33.95 -12.23
N SER A 100 -12.44 34.89 -12.29
CA SER A 100 -12.17 35.73 -13.47
C SER A 100 -10.93 35.26 -14.26
N LYS A 101 -10.35 34.13 -13.91
CA LYS A 101 -9.13 33.61 -14.54
C LYS A 101 -9.49 32.49 -15.52
N LYS A 102 -8.67 32.35 -16.55
CA LYS A 102 -8.69 31.17 -17.43
C LYS A 102 -8.21 29.94 -16.69
N ALA A 103 -8.37 28.75 -17.28
CA ALA A 103 -7.85 27.50 -16.76
C ALA A 103 -6.33 27.51 -16.48
N THR A 104 -5.61 28.52 -16.96
CA THR A 104 -4.17 28.75 -16.73
C THR A 104 -3.95 29.90 -15.75
N GLY A 105 -2.88 29.84 -14.96
CA GLY A 105 -2.54 30.85 -13.97
C GLY A 105 -3.46 30.86 -12.75
N LEU A 106 -3.99 29.70 -12.38
CA LEU A 106 -4.80 29.52 -11.17
C LEU A 106 -3.93 29.75 -9.93
N ALA A 107 -4.46 30.49 -8.95
CA ALA A 107 -3.72 30.76 -7.73
C ALA A 107 -3.88 29.62 -6.73
N GLY A 108 -2.75 29.22 -6.14
CA GLY A 108 -2.67 28.29 -5.03
C GLY A 108 -1.76 28.83 -3.91
N THR A 109 -1.88 28.26 -2.73
CA THR A 109 -1.00 28.56 -1.60
C THR A 109 -0.76 27.29 -0.79
N VAL A 110 0.51 26.96 -0.55
CA VAL A 110 0.93 25.92 0.41
C VAL A 110 1.33 26.63 1.69
N ALA A 111 0.70 26.28 2.80
CA ALA A 111 1.02 26.88 4.09
C ALA A 111 2.47 26.57 4.50
N GLN A 112 3.12 27.52 5.19
CA GLN A 112 4.40 27.26 5.83
C GLN A 112 4.22 26.37 7.06
N ASP A 113 3.17 26.60 7.84
CA ASP A 113 2.78 25.69 8.92
C ASP A 113 1.81 24.63 8.38
N GLN A 114 2.26 23.39 8.37
CA GLN A 114 1.54 22.21 7.90
C GLN A 114 1.32 21.18 9.02
N THR A 115 1.46 21.57 10.28
CA THR A 115 1.26 20.69 11.44
C THR A 115 -0.16 20.11 11.53
N ASN A 116 -1.15 20.83 11.00
CA ASN A 116 -2.54 20.39 10.88
C ASN A 116 -2.87 19.73 9.53
N GLY A 117 -1.84 19.35 8.77
CA GLY A 117 -1.94 18.80 7.43
C GLY A 117 -1.89 19.86 6.33
N ALA A 118 -1.65 19.41 5.11
CA ALA A 118 -1.65 20.23 3.91
C ALA A 118 -2.47 19.59 2.81
N VAL A 119 -3.08 20.42 1.97
CA VAL A 119 -3.85 19.97 0.81
C VAL A 119 -2.98 20.10 -0.43
N ASN A 120 -2.85 19.02 -1.20
CA ASN A 120 -2.21 19.06 -2.50
C ASN A 120 -3.22 19.59 -3.54
N TYR A 121 -2.70 20.38 -4.47
CA TYR A 121 -3.49 20.89 -5.58
C TYR A 121 -3.45 19.90 -6.74
N MET A 122 -4.57 19.78 -7.47
CA MET A 122 -4.68 18.81 -8.55
C MET A 122 -5.31 19.45 -9.78
N TYR A 123 -4.95 18.95 -10.96
CA TYR A 123 -5.60 19.26 -12.22
C TYR A 123 -6.17 17.99 -12.84
N GLY A 124 -7.29 18.10 -13.55
CA GLY A 124 -7.99 16.98 -14.17
C GLY A 124 -7.70 16.90 -15.66
N VAL A 125 -7.25 15.72 -16.11
CA VAL A 125 -7.15 15.36 -17.52
C VAL A 125 -8.42 14.67 -17.95
N GLN A 126 -9.11 15.21 -18.97
CA GLN A 126 -10.32 14.61 -19.50
C GLN A 126 -10.01 13.26 -20.18
N THR A 127 -10.69 12.19 -19.75
CA THR A 127 -10.49 10.84 -20.27
C THR A 127 -11.71 10.29 -21.01
N GLY A 128 -12.89 10.92 -20.86
CA GLY A 128 -14.09 10.47 -21.55
C GLY A 128 -15.26 11.44 -21.43
N THR A 129 -16.21 11.26 -22.34
CA THR A 129 -17.53 11.91 -22.30
C THR A 129 -18.58 10.86 -22.65
N ASN A 130 -19.65 10.73 -21.87
CA ASN A 130 -20.76 9.85 -22.18
C ASN A 130 -21.77 10.51 -23.13
N ASN A 131 -22.82 9.75 -23.53
CA ASN A 131 -23.85 10.25 -24.45
C ASN A 131 -24.73 11.36 -23.84
N ASP A 132 -24.74 11.50 -22.51
CA ASP A 132 -25.50 12.52 -21.77
C ASP A 132 -24.68 13.81 -21.58
N GLY A 133 -23.44 13.83 -22.10
CA GLY A 133 -22.52 14.96 -21.95
C GLY A 133 -21.78 15.01 -20.62
N ASP A 134 -21.91 14.00 -19.76
CA ASP A 134 -21.12 13.89 -18.53
C ASP A 134 -19.66 13.58 -18.87
N VAL A 135 -18.74 14.22 -18.16
CA VAL A 135 -17.30 14.14 -18.42
C VAL A 135 -16.57 13.42 -17.32
N THR A 136 -15.62 12.58 -17.70
CA THR A 136 -14.71 11.90 -16.78
C THR A 136 -13.35 12.57 -16.80
N PHE A 137 -12.80 12.87 -15.61
CA PHE A 137 -11.45 13.39 -15.41
C PHE A 137 -10.62 12.47 -14.53
N GLU A 138 -9.37 12.29 -14.91
CA GLU A 138 -8.30 11.78 -14.06
C GLU A 138 -7.53 12.93 -13.45
N PHE A 139 -7.44 12.99 -12.12
CA PHE A 139 -6.79 14.06 -11.39
C PHE A 139 -5.36 13.70 -11.03
N HIS A 140 -4.44 14.60 -11.35
CA HIS A 140 -3.01 14.51 -11.07
C HIS A 140 -2.59 15.63 -10.12
N LYS A 141 -1.70 15.35 -9.19
CA LYS A 141 -1.16 16.36 -8.26
C LYS A 141 -0.20 17.31 -8.98
N VAL A 142 -0.29 18.59 -8.62
CA VAL A 142 0.59 19.66 -9.11
C VAL A 142 1.87 19.76 -8.27
N LEU A 143 1.80 19.35 -7.01
CA LEU A 143 2.86 19.45 -6.02
C LEU A 143 3.33 18.03 -5.60
N ALA A 144 4.32 17.96 -4.73
CA ALA A 144 4.82 16.70 -4.20
C ALA A 144 4.39 16.48 -2.75
N ASP A 145 4.12 15.25 -2.38
CA ASP A 145 3.94 14.83 -0.99
C ASP A 145 5.26 14.31 -0.42
N VAL A 146 5.60 14.72 0.80
CA VAL A 146 6.78 14.23 1.53
C VAL A 146 6.34 13.72 2.89
N VAL A 147 6.77 12.52 3.26
CA VAL A 147 6.53 11.91 4.57
C VAL A 147 7.86 11.72 5.28
N PHE A 148 7.90 12.16 6.52
CA PHE A 148 9.09 12.10 7.37
C PHE A 148 8.97 10.99 8.41
N THR A 149 10.05 10.24 8.58
CA THR A 149 10.28 9.33 9.70
C THR A 149 11.51 9.82 10.44
N VAL A 150 11.44 10.00 11.76
CA VAL A 150 12.57 10.48 12.56
C VAL A 150 13.12 9.35 13.39
N GLU A 151 14.41 9.08 13.25
CA GLU A 151 15.15 8.13 14.07
C GLU A 151 15.81 8.91 15.23
N THR A 152 15.34 8.65 16.46
CA THR A 152 15.76 9.36 17.67
C THR A 152 16.79 8.61 18.51
N ALA A 153 17.05 7.32 18.20
CA ALA A 153 17.96 6.48 18.97
C ALA A 153 19.36 7.11 19.12
N GLY A 154 19.88 7.17 20.33
CA GLY A 154 21.17 7.79 20.66
C GLY A 154 21.19 9.32 20.62
N SER A 155 20.11 9.97 20.22
CA SER A 155 20.03 11.44 20.13
C SER A 155 19.49 12.09 21.40
N ALA A 156 19.54 13.43 21.46
CA ALA A 156 18.90 14.19 22.55
C ALA A 156 17.38 14.02 22.64
N LEU A 157 16.76 13.42 21.63
CA LEU A 157 15.32 13.17 21.55
C LEU A 157 14.96 11.70 21.75
N GLU A 158 15.90 10.86 22.17
CA GLU A 158 15.61 9.44 22.42
C GLU A 158 14.51 9.27 23.47
N GLY A 159 13.50 8.45 23.10
CA GLY A 159 12.35 8.19 23.99
C GLY A 159 11.36 9.35 24.14
N GLN A 160 11.51 10.42 23.37
CA GLN A 160 10.60 11.57 23.40
C GLN A 160 9.71 11.62 22.18
N ASP A 161 8.46 12.08 22.36
CA ASP A 161 7.52 12.30 21.27
C ASP A 161 7.91 13.53 20.45
N ILE A 162 8.02 13.37 19.14
CA ILE A 162 8.26 14.49 18.23
C ILE A 162 6.95 15.24 18.01
N VAL A 163 6.91 16.51 18.41
CA VAL A 163 5.73 17.37 18.28
C VAL A 163 5.76 18.19 16.99
N SER A 164 6.95 18.48 16.44
CA SER A 164 7.09 19.18 15.16
C SER A 164 8.44 18.95 14.50
N LEU A 165 8.45 19.08 13.18
CA LEU A 165 9.64 19.10 12.32
C LEU A 165 9.66 20.43 11.57
N THR A 166 10.70 21.22 11.73
CA THR A 166 10.96 22.39 10.88
C THR A 166 11.99 21.99 9.82
N CYS A 167 11.58 22.04 8.56
CA CYS A 167 12.33 21.57 7.41
C CYS A 167 12.74 22.75 6.52
N LYS A 168 14.04 22.92 6.25
CA LYS A 168 14.60 24.01 5.45
C LYS A 168 15.43 23.46 4.29
N VAL A 169 15.25 23.99 3.09
CA VAL A 169 15.99 23.53 1.90
C VAL A 169 16.89 24.64 1.35
N THR A 170 18.13 24.27 1.05
CA THR A 170 19.12 25.15 0.42
C THR A 170 19.85 24.46 -0.73
N ARG A 171 20.26 25.24 -1.72
CA ARG A 171 21.11 24.82 -2.85
C ARG A 171 22.35 25.72 -2.91
N ASN A 172 23.54 25.17 -2.70
CA ASN A 172 24.78 25.94 -2.62
C ASN A 172 24.67 27.13 -1.64
N GLY A 173 23.99 26.93 -0.50
CA GLY A 173 23.73 27.96 0.51
C GLY A 173 22.58 28.94 0.18
N ALA A 174 22.04 28.94 -1.04
CA ALA A 174 20.91 29.77 -1.41
C ALA A 174 19.57 29.09 -1.07
N ALA A 175 18.56 29.88 -0.69
CA ALA A 175 17.21 29.39 -0.38
C ALA A 175 16.54 28.75 -1.59
N VAL A 176 15.97 27.54 -1.40
CA VAL A 176 15.14 26.85 -2.40
C VAL A 176 13.67 26.95 -1.96
N PRO A 177 12.79 27.63 -2.72
CA PRO A 177 11.38 27.74 -2.36
C PRO A 177 10.71 26.37 -2.30
N VAL A 178 10.01 26.06 -1.20
CA VAL A 178 9.34 24.78 -0.98
C VAL A 178 7.86 24.90 -0.65
N CYS A 179 7.40 26.10 -0.28
CA CYS A 179 5.99 26.39 0.03
C CYS A 179 5.68 27.88 -0.18
N GLY A 180 4.44 28.28 0.01
CA GLY A 180 3.96 29.65 -0.18
C GLY A 180 3.00 29.81 -1.35
N GLY A 181 2.94 31.01 -1.92
CA GLY A 181 2.07 31.32 -3.06
C GLY A 181 2.64 30.81 -4.38
N PHE A 182 1.78 30.25 -5.23
CA PHE A 182 2.13 29.76 -6.56
C PHE A 182 0.96 29.91 -7.53
N SER A 183 1.22 29.65 -8.81
CA SER A 183 0.19 29.49 -9.82
C SER A 183 0.38 28.19 -10.59
N PHE A 184 -0.73 27.65 -11.10
CA PHE A 184 -0.73 26.43 -11.89
C PHE A 184 -1.78 26.48 -13.00
N SER A 185 -1.74 25.50 -13.89
CA SER A 185 -2.68 25.36 -15.00
C SER A 185 -3.53 24.11 -14.82
N ALA A 186 -4.85 24.24 -14.94
CA ALA A 186 -5.75 23.09 -15.01
C ALA A 186 -5.71 22.36 -16.36
N ALA A 187 -5.02 22.92 -17.37
CA ALA A 187 -4.93 22.33 -18.69
C ALA A 187 -3.82 21.27 -18.79
N ASP A 188 -2.72 21.46 -18.07
CA ASP A 188 -1.51 20.65 -18.20
C ASP A 188 -0.71 20.47 -16.90
N GLY A 189 -1.22 21.01 -15.77
CA GLY A 189 -0.55 20.94 -14.47
C GLY A 189 0.71 21.80 -14.36
N SER A 190 1.04 22.62 -15.37
CA SER A 190 2.23 23.48 -15.32
C SER A 190 2.21 24.36 -14.08
N PHE A 191 3.37 24.44 -13.41
CA PHE A 191 3.58 25.08 -12.12
C PHE A 191 4.53 26.25 -12.24
N SER A 192 4.23 27.34 -11.55
CA SER A 192 5.14 28.47 -11.38
C SER A 192 4.91 29.19 -10.04
N TYR A 193 5.94 29.82 -9.51
CA TYR A 193 5.88 30.59 -8.28
C TYR A 193 6.53 31.96 -8.44
N THR A 194 6.11 32.92 -7.60
CA THR A 194 6.71 34.24 -7.54
C THR A 194 7.51 34.39 -6.25
N GLY A 195 8.79 34.74 -6.33
CA GLY A 195 9.71 34.74 -5.20
C GLY A 195 9.34 35.61 -3.99
N ASN A 196 8.35 36.51 -4.14
CA ASN A 196 7.95 37.44 -3.06
C ASN A 196 6.99 36.84 -2.02
N THR A 197 6.43 35.66 -2.26
CA THR A 197 5.43 35.00 -1.40
C THR A 197 5.77 33.55 -1.11
N THR A 198 7.05 33.18 -1.27
CA THR A 198 7.52 31.81 -1.10
C THR A 198 8.54 31.70 0.02
N TYR A 199 8.59 30.53 0.64
CA TYR A 199 9.48 30.21 1.74
C TYR A 199 10.29 28.97 1.39
N ASN A 200 11.52 28.92 1.89
CA ASN A 200 12.40 27.76 1.80
C ASN A 200 12.35 26.87 3.05
N GLU A 201 11.37 27.12 3.91
CA GLU A 201 11.17 26.44 5.19
C GLU A 201 9.69 26.20 5.41
N PHE A 202 9.35 25.04 5.98
CA PHE A 202 8.01 24.68 6.43
C PHE A 202 8.09 23.88 7.74
N THR A 203 6.96 23.86 8.47
CA THR A 203 6.80 23.06 9.68
C THR A 203 5.71 22.02 9.47
N THR A 204 5.98 20.78 9.94
CA THR A 204 5.04 19.65 9.87
C THR A 204 5.19 18.76 11.11
N VAL A 205 4.34 17.76 11.28
CA VAL A 205 4.56 16.68 12.26
C VAL A 205 5.20 15.47 11.58
N SER A 206 4.67 15.06 10.44
CA SER A 206 5.16 13.88 9.72
C SER A 206 4.95 13.93 8.21
N LYS A 207 4.01 14.76 7.72
CA LYS A 207 3.67 14.83 6.30
C LYS A 207 3.56 16.28 5.85
N ALA A 208 4.17 16.59 4.70
CA ALA A 208 4.10 17.90 4.08
C ALA A 208 3.78 17.81 2.59
N VAL A 209 3.27 18.92 2.04
CA VAL A 209 3.18 19.17 0.61
C VAL A 209 4.22 20.22 0.25
N VAL A 210 5.02 19.96 -0.76
CA VAL A 210 6.11 20.86 -1.16
C VAL A 210 6.10 21.15 -2.65
N PHE A 211 6.74 22.25 -3.04
CA PHE A 211 6.95 22.60 -4.44
C PHE A 211 7.88 21.63 -5.14
N PRO A 212 7.68 21.32 -6.44
CA PRO A 212 8.58 20.49 -7.24
C PRO A 212 9.84 21.27 -7.68
N THR A 213 10.50 21.91 -6.74
CA THR A 213 11.67 22.80 -6.93
C THR A 213 12.95 22.21 -6.39
N VAL A 214 12.84 21.23 -5.50
CA VAL A 214 13.96 20.57 -4.83
C VAL A 214 14.64 19.60 -5.80
N LYS A 215 15.98 19.61 -5.80
CA LYS A 215 16.81 18.81 -6.71
C LYS A 215 17.77 17.92 -5.95
N ALA A 216 18.23 16.88 -6.60
CA ALA A 216 19.35 16.08 -6.11
C ALA A 216 20.56 17.00 -5.83
N GLY A 217 21.21 16.80 -4.68
CA GLY A 217 22.30 17.61 -4.18
C GLY A 217 21.91 18.84 -3.36
N ASP A 218 20.61 19.17 -3.24
CA ASP A 218 20.13 20.17 -2.29
C ASP A 218 20.36 19.67 -0.85
N VAL A 219 20.49 20.60 0.10
CA VAL A 219 20.62 20.28 1.52
C VAL A 219 19.28 20.52 2.20
N LEU A 220 18.77 19.48 2.86
CA LEU A 220 17.60 19.53 3.72
C LEU A 220 18.07 19.55 5.19
N THR A 221 17.87 20.66 5.87
CA THR A 221 18.06 20.78 7.32
C THR A 221 16.74 20.54 8.02
N VAL A 222 16.70 19.59 8.95
CA VAL A 222 15.50 19.24 9.74
C VAL A 222 15.78 19.50 11.20
N VAL A 223 14.99 20.37 11.83
CA VAL A 223 14.96 20.55 13.28
C VAL A 223 13.76 19.78 13.82
N ALA A 224 14.02 18.68 14.52
CA ALA A 224 13.01 17.91 15.21
C ALA A 224 12.85 18.42 16.64
N LYS A 225 11.61 18.62 17.08
CA LYS A 225 11.27 19.11 18.43
C LYS A 225 10.38 18.13 19.18
N SER A 226 10.70 17.93 20.46
CA SER A 226 9.80 17.42 21.48
C SER A 226 9.18 18.57 22.27
N ALA A 227 8.46 18.24 23.36
CA ALA A 227 7.95 19.26 24.28
C ALA A 227 9.06 20.02 25.02
N GLU A 228 10.24 19.40 25.21
CA GLU A 228 11.29 19.89 26.11
C GLU A 228 12.61 20.23 25.40
N THR A 229 12.89 19.57 24.26
CA THR A 229 14.19 19.72 23.59
C THR A 229 14.08 19.65 22.07
N GLU A 230 15.16 19.93 21.38
CA GLU A 230 15.26 19.84 19.91
C GLU A 230 16.59 19.25 19.48
N ALA A 231 16.60 18.65 18.29
CA ALA A 231 17.82 18.19 17.63
C ALA A 231 17.74 18.49 16.13
N THR A 232 18.91 18.76 15.54
CA THR A 232 19.02 19.13 14.12
C THR A 232 19.79 18.07 13.35
N ALA A 233 19.27 17.69 12.20
CA ALA A 233 19.97 16.85 11.22
C ALA A 233 20.04 17.56 9.87
N GLU A 234 21.10 17.29 9.11
CA GLU A 234 21.25 17.71 7.72
C GLU A 234 21.34 16.49 6.81
N LEU A 235 20.55 16.51 5.73
CA LEU A 235 20.50 15.45 4.74
C LEU A 235 20.76 16.03 3.35
N THR A 236 21.47 15.28 2.51
CA THR A 236 21.56 15.61 1.08
C THR A 236 20.39 14.96 0.35
N VAL A 237 19.66 15.74 -0.44
CA VAL A 237 18.57 15.24 -1.27
C VAL A 237 19.15 14.35 -2.38
N GLU A 238 18.67 13.14 -2.51
CA GLU A 238 19.22 12.15 -3.44
C GLU A 238 18.58 12.19 -4.83
N ALA A 239 17.35 12.68 -4.93
CA ALA A 239 16.59 12.73 -6.19
C ALA A 239 15.82 14.04 -6.34
N ASP A 240 15.55 14.41 -7.59
CA ASP A 240 14.69 15.55 -7.93
C ASP A 240 13.27 15.33 -7.41
N VAL A 241 12.72 16.32 -6.74
CA VAL A 241 11.30 16.36 -6.38
C VAL A 241 10.50 16.82 -7.60
N VAL A 242 9.55 16.00 -8.05
CA VAL A 242 8.72 16.27 -9.21
C VAL A 242 7.25 16.42 -8.84
N ALA A 243 6.46 17.07 -9.68
CA ALA A 243 5.02 17.19 -9.53
C ALA A 243 4.37 15.79 -9.49
N GLY A 244 3.42 15.60 -8.58
CA GLY A 244 2.77 14.30 -8.33
C GLY A 244 3.65 13.28 -7.63
N GLY A 245 4.90 13.63 -7.28
CA GLY A 245 5.81 12.74 -6.57
C GLY A 245 5.37 12.48 -5.13
N TYR A 246 5.72 11.30 -4.62
CA TYR A 246 5.56 10.91 -3.22
C TYR A 246 6.90 10.44 -2.69
N TYR A 247 7.38 11.08 -1.64
CA TYR A 247 8.72 10.86 -1.10
C TYR A 247 8.65 10.50 0.38
N THR A 248 9.50 9.58 0.80
CA THR A 248 9.75 9.28 2.21
C THR A 248 11.14 9.75 2.57
N VAL A 249 11.26 10.44 3.69
CA VAL A 249 12.54 10.96 4.20
C VAL A 249 12.76 10.41 5.59
N THR A 250 13.81 9.62 5.76
CA THR A 250 14.25 9.17 7.09
C THR A 250 15.27 10.17 7.62
N VAL A 251 14.95 10.80 8.75
CA VAL A 251 15.80 11.77 9.44
C VAL A 251 16.49 11.07 10.60
N LYS A 252 17.76 10.74 10.45
CA LYS A 252 18.58 10.24 11.56
C LYS A 252 19.15 11.43 12.32
N LEU A 253 18.78 11.58 13.59
CA LEU A 253 19.29 12.64 14.45
C LEU A 253 20.71 12.32 14.94
N PRO A 254 21.56 13.35 15.19
CA PRO A 254 22.90 13.14 15.67
C PRO A 254 22.91 12.54 17.09
N GLU A 255 23.84 11.62 17.31
CA GLU A 255 24.07 11.05 18.63
C GLU A 255 24.62 12.09 19.60
N VAL A 256 24.19 12.05 20.86
CA VAL A 256 24.76 12.89 21.92
C VAL A 256 26.13 12.32 22.28
N THR A 257 27.20 13.02 21.86
CA THR A 257 28.54 12.74 22.39
C THR A 257 28.61 13.28 23.82
N VAL A 258 28.60 12.40 24.80
CA VAL A 258 28.97 12.79 26.18
C VAL A 258 30.47 13.09 26.14
N GLU A 259 30.82 14.36 26.19
CA GLU A 259 32.21 14.76 26.36
C GLU A 259 32.68 14.25 27.74
N PRO A 260 33.79 13.48 27.83
CA PRO A 260 34.22 12.96 29.13
C PRO A 260 34.57 14.14 30.03
N GLU A 261 33.96 14.21 31.22
CA GLU A 261 34.34 15.18 32.24
C GLU A 261 35.85 15.11 32.50
N GLN A 262 36.48 16.27 32.55
CA GLN A 262 37.91 16.42 32.81
C GLN A 262 38.23 15.79 34.17
N PRO A 263 39.27 14.92 34.29
CA PRO A 263 39.54 14.20 35.52
C PRO A 263 39.88 15.15 36.68
N GLU A 264 39.16 15.04 37.77
CA GLU A 264 39.63 15.57 39.07
C GLU A 264 40.87 14.77 39.51
N GLU A 265 41.80 15.44 40.21
CA GLU A 265 43.10 14.95 40.63
C GLU A 265 42.98 13.70 41.51
N PRO A 266 43.88 12.69 41.40
CA PRO A 266 43.61 11.32 41.80
C PRO A 266 43.63 11.12 43.33
N GLU A 267 42.52 10.68 43.89
CA GLU A 267 42.51 9.92 45.13
C GLU A 267 42.99 8.49 44.86
N THR A 268 43.76 7.93 45.80
CA THR A 268 44.48 6.66 45.79
C THR A 268 43.65 5.48 45.24
N PRO A 269 44.28 4.53 44.50
CA PRO A 269 43.56 3.55 43.67
C PRO A 269 42.89 2.46 44.53
N GLU A 270 41.59 2.34 44.37
CA GLU A 270 40.88 1.08 44.53
C GLU A 270 40.97 0.31 43.19
N GLU A 271 41.07 -1.02 43.26
CA GLU A 271 41.30 -1.95 42.16
C GLU A 271 40.20 -1.80 41.07
N PRO A 272 40.55 -1.73 39.77
CA PRO A 272 39.61 -1.33 38.72
C PRO A 272 38.51 -2.39 38.53
N GLU A 273 37.27 -2.00 38.76
CA GLU A 273 36.11 -2.69 38.21
C GLU A 273 36.14 -2.52 36.69
N THR A 274 36.09 -3.64 35.98
CA THR A 274 36.01 -3.71 34.52
C THR A 274 34.80 -2.91 33.98
N PRO A 275 34.93 -2.06 32.93
CA PRO A 275 33.82 -1.35 32.33
C PRO A 275 32.80 -2.37 31.81
N VAL A 276 31.58 -2.33 32.36
CA VAL A 276 30.45 -3.04 31.81
C VAL A 276 30.04 -2.31 30.52
N VAL A 277 30.52 -2.81 29.38
CA VAL A 277 29.95 -2.51 28.08
C VAL A 277 28.46 -2.93 28.17
N PRO A 278 27.47 -2.08 27.78
CA PRO A 278 26.10 -2.54 27.71
C PRO A 278 26.07 -3.73 26.76
N GLU A 279 25.90 -4.92 27.31
CA GLU A 279 25.75 -6.13 26.52
C GLU A 279 24.48 -5.96 25.69
N THR A 280 24.64 -5.95 24.35
CA THR A 280 23.51 -6.29 23.47
C THR A 280 22.94 -7.60 24.00
N PRO A 281 21.63 -7.69 24.34
CA PRO A 281 21.07 -8.91 24.91
C PRO A 281 21.48 -10.09 24.04
N ALA A 282 22.17 -11.07 24.63
CA ALA A 282 22.56 -12.27 23.90
C ALA A 282 21.30 -12.94 23.34
N ALA A 283 21.34 -13.40 22.09
CA ALA A 283 20.23 -14.12 21.50
C ALA A 283 19.88 -15.31 22.38
N ALA A 284 18.61 -15.40 22.83
CA ALA A 284 18.13 -16.50 23.68
C ALA A 284 17.97 -17.78 22.86
N GLY A 285 17.82 -17.69 21.53
CA GLY A 285 17.71 -18.79 20.61
C GLY A 285 17.42 -18.32 19.17
N THR A 286 17.29 -19.31 18.29
CA THR A 286 16.89 -19.10 16.90
C THR A 286 15.71 -19.99 16.54
N PHE A 287 14.97 -19.63 15.50
CA PHE A 287 13.92 -20.43 14.89
C PHE A 287 13.80 -20.10 13.40
N THR A 288 13.35 -21.06 12.60
CA THR A 288 13.19 -20.89 11.15
C THR A 288 11.74 -21.01 10.74
N VAL A 289 11.28 -20.05 9.96
CA VAL A 289 9.91 -20.02 9.43
C VAL A 289 9.90 -20.10 7.91
N ALA A 290 8.82 -20.63 7.37
CA ALA A 290 8.58 -20.62 5.94
C ALA A 290 7.15 -20.22 5.61
N THR A 291 6.97 -19.57 4.45
CA THR A 291 5.66 -19.43 3.82
C THR A 291 5.70 -20.04 2.43
N TYR A 292 4.64 -20.74 2.05
CA TYR A 292 4.58 -21.42 0.76
C TYR A 292 3.16 -21.48 0.22
N ASN A 293 2.95 -20.91 -0.96
CA ASN A 293 1.76 -21.18 -1.76
C ASN A 293 1.97 -22.54 -2.46
N VAL A 294 1.16 -23.54 -2.09
CA VAL A 294 1.33 -24.93 -2.53
C VAL A 294 0.54 -25.29 -3.78
N ASP A 295 -0.13 -24.28 -4.40
CA ASP A 295 -0.88 -24.46 -5.65
C ASP A 295 -1.85 -25.65 -5.60
N GLY A 296 -2.54 -25.81 -4.48
CA GLY A 296 -3.36 -26.98 -4.17
C GLY A 296 -4.80 -26.93 -4.69
N LEU A 297 -5.12 -26.04 -5.64
CA LEU A 297 -6.43 -26.03 -6.28
C LEU A 297 -6.71 -27.37 -7.00
N PRO A 298 -7.98 -27.84 -7.01
CA PRO A 298 -8.31 -29.07 -7.73
C PRO A 298 -8.10 -28.86 -9.24
N LYS A 299 -7.57 -29.89 -9.93
CA LYS A 299 -7.38 -29.82 -11.39
C LYS A 299 -8.68 -29.54 -12.14
N LYS A 300 -9.79 -30.04 -11.61
CA LYS A 300 -11.13 -29.80 -12.19
C LYS A 300 -12.16 -29.61 -11.10
N ILE A 301 -13.17 -28.78 -11.38
CA ILE A 301 -14.42 -28.71 -10.64
C ILE A 301 -15.53 -29.06 -11.64
N SER A 302 -16.23 -30.21 -11.42
CA SER A 302 -17.15 -30.76 -12.39
C SER A 302 -16.44 -31.01 -13.74
N PHE A 303 -16.87 -30.38 -14.83
CA PHE A 303 -16.25 -30.49 -16.17
C PHE A 303 -15.32 -29.30 -16.50
N PHE A 304 -15.20 -28.32 -15.61
CA PHE A 304 -14.30 -27.17 -15.82
C PHE A 304 -12.89 -27.51 -15.33
N THR A 305 -11.89 -27.27 -16.17
CA THR A 305 -10.48 -27.27 -15.74
C THR A 305 -10.20 -25.99 -14.98
N ILE A 306 -9.73 -26.09 -13.73
CA ILE A 306 -9.43 -24.99 -12.84
C ILE A 306 -7.92 -24.80 -12.74
N ASN A 307 -7.18 -25.87 -12.44
CA ASN A 307 -5.74 -25.86 -12.27
C ASN A 307 -5.12 -27.08 -12.97
N GLY A 308 -5.07 -27.02 -14.32
CA GLY A 308 -4.60 -28.14 -15.14
C GLY A 308 -3.15 -28.49 -14.90
N ASP A 309 -2.30 -27.49 -14.71
CA ASP A 309 -0.85 -27.59 -14.62
C ASP A 309 -0.32 -27.63 -13.18
N GLY A 310 -1.22 -27.52 -12.17
CA GLY A 310 -0.83 -27.59 -10.77
C GLY A 310 -0.26 -28.96 -10.35
N PRO A 311 0.36 -29.05 -9.16
CA PRO A 311 1.10 -30.24 -8.68
C PRO A 311 0.23 -31.49 -8.60
N GLY A 312 -1.03 -31.33 -8.27
CA GLY A 312 -1.95 -32.45 -8.06
C GLY A 312 -1.46 -33.36 -6.91
N SER A 313 -2.06 -34.54 -6.75
CA SER A 313 -1.75 -35.45 -5.64
C SER A 313 -0.28 -35.85 -5.58
N THR A 314 0.36 -36.17 -6.71
CA THR A 314 1.75 -36.63 -6.73
C THR A 314 2.73 -35.51 -6.41
N GLY A 315 2.55 -34.33 -7.01
CA GLY A 315 3.41 -33.16 -6.74
C GLY A 315 3.28 -32.69 -5.29
N THR A 316 2.06 -32.66 -4.75
CA THR A 316 1.83 -32.27 -3.35
C THR A 316 2.48 -33.24 -2.36
N LYS A 317 2.52 -34.55 -2.64
CA LYS A 317 3.30 -35.50 -1.83
C LYS A 317 4.81 -35.22 -1.88
N SER A 318 5.33 -34.80 -3.03
CA SER A 318 6.73 -34.39 -3.14
C SER A 318 7.01 -33.13 -2.32
N ILE A 319 6.12 -32.13 -2.37
CA ILE A 319 6.16 -30.95 -1.51
C ILE A 319 6.18 -31.37 -0.03
N SER A 320 5.24 -32.20 0.39
CA SER A 320 5.15 -32.73 1.76
C SER A 320 6.45 -33.36 2.25
N SER A 321 7.02 -34.24 1.44
CA SER A 321 8.28 -34.93 1.76
C SER A 321 9.47 -33.98 1.86
N LYS A 322 9.50 -32.97 0.99
CA LYS A 322 10.55 -31.95 0.99
C LYS A 322 10.49 -31.10 2.26
N ILE A 323 9.31 -30.58 2.62
CA ILE A 323 9.09 -29.80 3.84
C ILE A 323 9.47 -30.62 5.09
N ALA A 324 9.12 -31.91 5.12
CA ALA A 324 9.48 -32.78 6.23
C ALA A 324 10.99 -32.90 6.43
N SER A 325 11.77 -32.84 5.34
CA SER A 325 13.24 -32.90 5.36
C SER A 325 13.92 -31.58 5.70
N ASP A 326 13.24 -30.45 5.51
CA ASP A 326 13.77 -29.12 5.81
C ASP A 326 13.67 -28.82 7.31
N ASN A 327 14.54 -27.95 7.82
CA ASN A 327 14.60 -27.59 9.24
C ASN A 327 13.72 -26.39 9.60
N TRP A 328 12.49 -26.35 9.07
CA TRP A 328 11.55 -25.28 9.42
C TRP A 328 10.82 -25.63 10.72
N ASP A 329 10.76 -24.67 11.63
CA ASP A 329 10.06 -24.81 12.89
C ASP A 329 8.55 -24.65 12.72
N PHE A 330 8.13 -23.71 11.88
CA PHE A 330 6.74 -23.60 11.48
C PHE A 330 6.59 -23.06 10.05
N VAL A 331 5.48 -23.41 9.43
CA VAL A 331 5.19 -23.06 8.03
C VAL A 331 3.73 -22.63 7.86
N GLY A 332 3.54 -21.50 7.14
CA GLY A 332 2.24 -21.05 6.67
C GLY A 332 2.02 -21.42 5.22
N PHE A 333 0.85 -21.98 4.92
CA PHE A 333 0.47 -22.39 3.57
C PHE A 333 -0.60 -21.46 3.00
N SER A 334 -0.46 -21.11 1.73
CA SER A 334 -1.53 -20.60 0.89
C SER A 334 -1.94 -21.67 -0.11
N GLU A 335 -3.20 -21.65 -0.53
CA GLU A 335 -3.80 -22.61 -1.47
C GLU A 335 -3.81 -24.08 -1.00
N ASP A 336 -3.86 -24.33 0.30
CA ASP A 336 -4.09 -25.66 0.86
C ASP A 336 -5.58 -26.06 0.68
N PHE A 337 -5.91 -26.64 -0.47
CA PHE A 337 -7.28 -26.99 -0.86
C PHE A 337 -7.49 -28.48 -1.04
N ALA A 338 -7.36 -28.98 -2.30
CA ALA A 338 -7.79 -30.30 -2.69
C ALA A 338 -6.89 -31.45 -2.21
N TYR A 339 -5.63 -31.13 -1.93
CA TYR A 339 -4.60 -32.12 -1.68
C TYR A 339 -4.02 -32.05 -0.26
N HIS A 340 -4.81 -31.56 0.70
CA HIS A 340 -4.41 -31.44 2.10
C HIS A 340 -3.91 -32.76 2.71
N SER A 341 -4.57 -33.88 2.41
CA SER A 341 -4.14 -35.19 2.89
C SER A 341 -2.76 -35.60 2.34
N GLU A 342 -2.49 -35.23 1.10
CA GLU A 342 -1.19 -35.43 0.48
C GLU A 342 -0.12 -34.50 1.05
N LEU A 343 -0.49 -33.23 1.30
CA LEU A 343 0.41 -32.23 1.90
C LEU A 343 0.83 -32.66 3.31
N THR A 344 -0.08 -33.21 4.10
CA THR A 344 0.21 -33.60 5.48
C THR A 344 0.86 -34.99 5.60
N SER A 345 0.75 -35.85 4.58
CA SER A 345 1.10 -37.27 4.66
C SER A 345 2.57 -37.57 4.96
N GLY A 346 3.50 -36.71 4.54
CA GLY A 346 4.93 -36.83 4.81
C GLY A 346 5.41 -36.11 6.07
N MET A 347 4.55 -35.28 6.68
CA MET A 347 4.91 -34.36 7.76
C MET A 347 4.48 -34.89 9.14
N SER A 348 4.77 -36.17 9.43
CA SER A 348 4.33 -36.85 10.67
C SER A 348 4.84 -36.19 11.96
N GLY A 349 5.93 -35.41 11.88
CA GLY A 349 6.50 -34.65 13.01
C GLY A 349 5.88 -33.26 13.22
N PHE A 350 4.77 -32.94 12.54
CA PHE A 350 4.12 -31.63 12.61
C PHE A 350 2.71 -31.72 13.18
N THR A 351 2.31 -30.66 13.85
CA THR A 351 0.91 -30.41 14.23
C THR A 351 0.33 -29.36 13.28
N PHE A 352 -0.87 -29.64 12.76
CA PHE A 352 -1.54 -28.78 11.77
C PHE A 352 -2.68 -27.99 12.39
N GLY A 353 -2.87 -26.75 11.91
CA GLY A 353 -4.06 -25.95 12.14
C GLY A 353 -5.29 -26.55 11.45
N THR A 354 -6.44 -25.94 11.65
CA THR A 354 -7.72 -26.44 11.14
C THR A 354 -7.78 -26.38 9.62
N TYR A 355 -7.95 -27.53 8.96
CA TYR A 355 -8.26 -27.59 7.54
C TYR A 355 -9.74 -27.22 7.29
N ARG A 356 -10.00 -26.31 6.35
CA ARG A 356 -11.34 -25.78 6.07
C ARG A 356 -11.96 -26.33 4.77
N GLY A 357 -11.40 -27.37 4.22
CA GLY A 357 -11.91 -28.03 3.04
C GLY A 357 -11.42 -27.44 1.72
N SER A 358 -11.71 -28.14 0.65
CA SER A 358 -11.35 -27.78 -0.72
C SER A 358 -12.40 -26.89 -1.39
N VAL A 359 -12.01 -26.35 -2.53
CA VAL A 359 -12.93 -25.71 -3.48
C VAL A 359 -13.72 -26.82 -4.20
N SER A 360 -15.03 -26.90 -3.93
CA SER A 360 -15.94 -27.90 -4.51
C SER A 360 -16.97 -27.30 -5.47
N SER A 361 -17.05 -25.98 -5.54
CA SER A 361 -18.01 -25.24 -6.36
C SER A 361 -17.35 -23.99 -6.94
N ILE A 362 -17.76 -23.61 -8.16
CA ILE A 362 -17.33 -22.38 -8.81
C ILE A 362 -18.06 -21.13 -8.29
N SER A 363 -19.06 -21.27 -7.44
CA SER A 363 -19.89 -20.15 -7.00
C SER A 363 -19.62 -19.69 -5.58
N SER A 364 -19.37 -20.57 -4.64
CA SER A 364 -19.08 -20.21 -3.25
C SER A 364 -18.58 -21.42 -2.46
N ASN A 365 -17.48 -21.25 -1.73
CA ASN A 365 -16.95 -22.23 -0.80
C ASN A 365 -16.70 -21.59 0.56
N ASN A 366 -16.68 -22.39 1.61
CA ASN A 366 -16.42 -21.89 2.97
C ASN A 366 -14.95 -22.03 3.38
N THR A 367 -14.07 -22.33 2.42
CA THR A 367 -12.63 -22.44 2.61
C THR A 367 -11.95 -21.09 2.40
N ASP A 368 -10.84 -20.88 3.10
CA ASP A 368 -9.92 -19.76 2.91
C ASP A 368 -8.61 -20.19 2.21
N GLY A 369 -8.37 -21.51 2.09
CA GLY A 369 -7.17 -22.08 1.49
C GLY A 369 -5.91 -21.85 2.32
N LEU A 370 -6.04 -21.47 3.59
CA LEU A 370 -4.90 -21.29 4.48
C LEU A 370 -4.65 -22.56 5.28
N GLY A 371 -3.38 -22.92 5.40
CA GLY A 371 -2.89 -23.98 6.26
C GLY A 371 -1.76 -23.47 7.16
N PHE A 372 -1.57 -24.11 8.30
CA PHE A 372 -0.47 -23.81 9.22
C PHE A 372 0.03 -25.08 9.85
N ALA A 373 1.35 -25.19 10.04
CA ALA A 373 1.94 -26.33 10.71
C ALA A 373 3.14 -25.93 11.56
N THR A 374 3.28 -26.57 12.74
CA THR A 374 4.43 -26.42 13.64
C THR A 374 5.14 -27.74 13.81
N ARG A 375 6.48 -27.74 13.85
CA ARG A 375 7.29 -28.92 14.14
C ARG A 375 7.25 -29.24 15.63
N ASN A 376 6.73 -30.41 15.98
CA ASN A 376 6.45 -30.81 17.37
C ASN A 376 7.67 -30.83 18.28
N SER A 377 8.88 -31.00 17.72
CA SER A 377 10.12 -31.03 18.51
C SER A 377 10.63 -29.67 18.91
N THR A 378 10.17 -28.58 18.29
CA THR A 378 10.74 -27.24 18.46
C THR A 378 9.71 -26.19 18.82
N CYS A 379 8.45 -26.37 18.45
CA CYS A 379 7.40 -25.42 18.80
C CYS A 379 6.00 -26.05 18.80
N SER A 380 5.05 -25.31 19.34
CA SER A 380 3.62 -25.61 19.31
C SER A 380 2.84 -24.34 19.03
N PHE A 381 1.55 -24.46 18.73
CA PHE A 381 0.68 -23.30 18.58
C PHE A 381 -0.63 -23.44 19.36
N SER A 382 -1.26 -22.31 19.61
CA SER A 382 -2.57 -22.19 20.23
C SER A 382 -3.36 -21.02 19.63
N ASN A 383 -4.59 -20.84 20.08
CA ASN A 383 -5.43 -19.66 19.80
C ASN A 383 -5.64 -19.39 18.29
N GLU A 384 -6.03 -20.42 17.52
CA GLU A 384 -6.38 -20.21 16.12
C GLU A 384 -7.60 -19.29 15.99
N ASN A 385 -7.38 -18.07 15.48
CA ASN A 385 -8.43 -17.10 15.19
C ASN A 385 -8.51 -16.83 13.69
N ILE A 386 -9.69 -17.06 13.10
CA ILE A 386 -9.92 -16.94 11.65
C ILE A 386 -10.62 -15.62 11.37
N VAL A 387 -9.94 -14.73 10.67
CA VAL A 387 -10.43 -13.40 10.32
C VAL A 387 -10.66 -13.31 8.82
N LYS A 388 -11.91 -13.06 8.41
CA LYS A 388 -12.24 -12.82 7.00
C LYS A 388 -11.94 -11.40 6.61
N PHE A 389 -11.45 -11.21 5.39
CA PHE A 389 -11.42 -9.88 4.82
C PHE A 389 -12.83 -9.34 4.56
N THR A 390 -13.01 -8.08 4.90
CA THR A 390 -14.28 -7.37 4.68
C THR A 390 -14.46 -6.89 3.25
N SER A 391 -13.36 -6.84 2.48
CA SER A 391 -13.34 -6.45 1.07
C SER A 391 -12.73 -7.56 0.23
N SER A 392 -13.34 -7.87 -0.89
CA SER A 392 -12.82 -8.79 -1.91
C SER A 392 -13.33 -8.35 -3.28
N ALA A 393 -12.56 -8.64 -4.33
CA ALA A 393 -12.92 -8.37 -5.70
C ALA A 393 -12.69 -9.61 -6.57
N GLY A 394 -13.46 -9.73 -7.62
CA GLY A 394 -13.41 -10.80 -8.61
C GLY A 394 -14.79 -11.31 -8.96
N GLY A 395 -14.97 -11.76 -10.21
CA GLY A 395 -16.16 -12.44 -10.72
C GLY A 395 -15.83 -13.89 -11.08
N ILE A 396 -16.80 -14.64 -11.58
CA ILE A 396 -16.65 -16.05 -11.99
C ILE A 396 -15.47 -16.27 -12.97
N THR A 397 -15.08 -15.23 -13.70
CA THR A 397 -13.94 -15.23 -14.63
C THR A 397 -12.61 -14.81 -13.99
N SER A 398 -12.59 -14.45 -12.71
CA SER A 398 -11.42 -13.91 -12.01
C SER A 398 -10.72 -14.97 -11.14
N GLY A 399 -10.76 -16.23 -11.53
CA GLY A 399 -10.11 -17.32 -10.81
C GLY A 399 -10.68 -17.56 -9.41
N ALA A 400 -9.82 -17.98 -8.48
CA ALA A 400 -10.21 -18.41 -7.14
C ALA A 400 -10.84 -17.30 -6.25
N ASN A 401 -10.64 -16.02 -6.57
CA ASN A 401 -11.13 -14.90 -5.74
C ASN A 401 -12.63 -14.92 -5.45
N THR A 402 -13.45 -15.46 -6.37
CA THR A 402 -14.91 -15.51 -6.22
C THR A 402 -15.36 -16.68 -5.39
N CYS A 403 -14.59 -17.76 -5.43
CA CYS A 403 -14.98 -19.05 -4.86
C CYS A 403 -14.48 -19.23 -3.43
N ILE A 404 -13.55 -18.40 -2.97
CA ILE A 404 -12.80 -18.55 -1.74
C ILE A 404 -13.09 -17.37 -0.80
N LYS A 405 -13.17 -17.64 0.49
CA LYS A 405 -13.33 -16.61 1.52
C LYS A 405 -11.95 -16.19 2.05
N LYS A 406 -11.23 -15.42 1.27
CA LYS A 406 -9.91 -14.92 1.64
C LYS A 406 -9.93 -14.15 2.96
N GLY A 407 -8.82 -14.24 3.70
CA GLY A 407 -8.67 -13.68 5.02
C GLY A 407 -7.26 -13.91 5.55
N PHE A 408 -7.13 -13.86 6.85
CA PHE A 408 -5.94 -14.29 7.55
C PHE A 408 -6.30 -15.10 8.79
N ARG A 409 -5.37 -15.91 9.27
CA ARG A 409 -5.50 -16.62 10.54
C ARG A 409 -4.41 -16.20 11.49
N HIS A 410 -4.75 -16.03 12.75
CA HIS A 410 -3.82 -15.66 13.80
C HIS A 410 -3.63 -16.83 14.76
N TYR A 411 -2.38 -17.18 15.00
CA TYR A 411 -1.93 -18.20 15.92
C TYR A 411 -0.99 -17.59 16.96
N VAL A 412 -0.96 -18.16 18.16
CA VAL A 412 0.12 -17.93 19.12
C VAL A 412 1.06 -19.13 19.04
N VAL A 413 2.28 -18.92 18.59
CA VAL A 413 3.31 -19.94 18.52
C VAL A 413 4.19 -19.86 19.75
N ALA A 414 4.33 -20.97 20.48
CA ALA A 414 5.24 -21.13 21.60
C ALA A 414 6.47 -21.91 21.14
N LEU A 415 7.66 -21.32 21.23
CA LEU A 415 8.95 -21.97 21.01
C LEU A 415 9.28 -22.95 22.16
N ALA A 416 10.30 -23.77 21.99
CA ALA A 416 10.67 -24.83 22.94
C ALA A 416 10.95 -24.30 24.36
N ASP A 417 11.40 -23.06 24.51
CA ASP A 417 11.68 -22.40 25.79
C ASP A 417 10.47 -21.64 26.37
N GLY A 418 9.30 -21.75 25.74
CA GLY A 418 8.06 -21.08 26.12
C GLY A 418 7.93 -19.63 25.63
N THR A 419 8.86 -19.15 24.81
CA THR A 419 8.74 -17.83 24.16
C THR A 419 7.56 -17.84 23.19
N GLU A 420 6.66 -16.85 23.31
CA GLU A 420 5.47 -16.74 22.46
C GLU A 420 5.61 -15.66 21.39
N ILE A 421 5.11 -15.95 20.21
CA ILE A 421 5.09 -15.09 19.02
C ILE A 421 3.69 -15.11 18.43
N ASP A 422 3.12 -13.95 18.11
CA ASP A 422 1.87 -13.86 17.34
C ASP A 422 2.18 -14.07 15.86
N VAL A 423 1.56 -15.05 15.21
CA VAL A 423 1.79 -15.40 13.80
C VAL A 423 0.50 -15.25 13.01
N LEU A 424 0.53 -14.42 11.98
CA LEU A 424 -0.56 -14.23 11.04
C LEU A 424 -0.20 -14.86 9.70
N ILE A 425 -1.04 -15.76 9.21
CA ILE A 425 -0.91 -16.30 7.84
C ILE A 425 -2.03 -15.75 6.97
N THR A 426 -1.71 -15.38 5.73
CA THR A 426 -2.67 -14.73 4.83
C THR A 426 -2.56 -15.21 3.39
N HIS A 427 -3.68 -15.13 2.67
CA HIS A 427 -3.70 -15.15 1.21
C HIS A 427 -4.65 -14.04 0.74
N MET A 428 -4.09 -12.99 0.14
CA MET A 428 -4.83 -11.79 -0.23
C MET A 428 -5.43 -11.91 -1.64
N ASN A 429 -6.24 -10.92 -2.00
CA ASN A 429 -6.88 -10.85 -3.31
C ASN A 429 -5.82 -10.78 -4.42
N THR A 430 -6.00 -11.57 -5.49
CA THR A 430 -5.08 -11.53 -6.64
C THR A 430 -5.13 -10.18 -7.33
N TYR A 431 -3.98 -9.77 -7.86
CA TYR A 431 -3.87 -8.59 -8.70
C TYR A 431 -4.50 -8.84 -10.07
N SER A 432 -5.18 -7.83 -10.61
CA SER A 432 -5.60 -7.81 -12.00
C SER A 432 -5.30 -6.43 -12.57
N SER A 433 -4.52 -6.40 -13.63
CA SER A 433 -4.18 -5.16 -14.36
C SER A 433 -5.40 -4.47 -14.99
N SER A 434 -6.51 -5.17 -15.13
CA SER A 434 -7.72 -4.68 -15.80
C SER A 434 -8.79 -4.12 -14.87
N GLY A 435 -8.56 -4.08 -13.54
CA GLY A 435 -9.62 -3.66 -12.62
C GLY A 435 -9.16 -2.99 -11.35
N SER A 436 -9.49 -1.71 -11.18
CA SER A 436 -9.31 -0.97 -9.93
C SER A 436 -9.94 -1.65 -8.70
N SER A 437 -10.99 -2.47 -8.90
CA SER A 437 -11.65 -3.21 -7.82
C SER A 437 -10.74 -4.20 -7.11
N HIS A 438 -9.83 -4.88 -7.83
CA HIS A 438 -8.86 -5.82 -7.25
C HIS A 438 -7.83 -5.09 -6.39
N ILE A 439 -7.29 -3.98 -6.90
CA ILE A 439 -6.35 -3.13 -6.16
C ILE A 439 -7.01 -2.55 -4.91
N ASN A 440 -8.23 -2.03 -5.03
CA ASN A 440 -8.98 -1.50 -3.89
C ASN A 440 -9.26 -2.56 -2.83
N ALA A 441 -9.53 -3.81 -3.24
CA ALA A 441 -9.69 -4.91 -2.31
C ALA A 441 -8.37 -5.20 -1.57
N GLN A 442 -7.24 -5.26 -2.27
CA GLN A 442 -5.91 -5.43 -1.65
C GLN A 442 -5.58 -4.31 -0.66
N HIS A 443 -5.83 -3.04 -1.02
CA HIS A 443 -5.64 -1.90 -0.13
C HIS A 443 -6.48 -2.01 1.14
N ALA A 444 -7.76 -2.39 1.03
CA ALA A 444 -8.63 -2.60 2.17
C ALA A 444 -8.15 -3.77 3.06
N GLN A 445 -7.65 -4.84 2.45
CA GLN A 445 -7.12 -6.01 3.14
C GLN A 445 -5.83 -5.70 3.90
N LEU A 446 -4.90 -4.96 3.30
CA LEU A 446 -3.69 -4.46 3.97
C LEU A 446 -4.04 -3.59 5.18
N LYS A 447 -4.98 -2.64 5.02
CA LYS A 447 -5.46 -1.82 6.14
C LYS A 447 -6.08 -2.66 7.25
N GLN A 448 -6.90 -3.64 6.90
CA GLN A 448 -7.53 -4.52 7.89
C GLN A 448 -6.50 -5.32 8.67
N MET A 449 -5.46 -5.84 8.01
CA MET A 449 -4.37 -6.55 8.68
C MET A 449 -3.58 -5.63 9.63
N ALA A 450 -3.22 -4.41 9.19
CA ALA A 450 -2.53 -3.45 10.03
C ALA A 450 -3.35 -3.05 11.25
N GLN A 451 -4.66 -2.80 11.08
CA GLN A 451 -5.57 -2.51 12.18
C GLN A 451 -5.69 -3.69 13.16
N TYR A 452 -5.66 -4.92 12.64
CA TYR A 452 -5.65 -6.11 13.49
C TYR A 452 -4.36 -6.21 14.31
N VAL A 453 -3.20 -5.98 13.70
CA VAL A 453 -1.91 -5.93 14.42
C VAL A 453 -1.96 -4.87 15.53
N ASN A 454 -2.44 -3.67 15.24
CA ASN A 454 -2.63 -2.63 16.24
C ASN A 454 -3.54 -3.09 17.40
N SER A 455 -4.60 -3.84 17.10
CA SER A 455 -5.55 -4.33 18.12
C SER A 455 -4.97 -5.38 19.05
N ILE A 456 -3.98 -6.17 18.59
CA ILE A 456 -3.31 -7.21 19.39
C ILE A 456 -2.01 -6.72 20.05
N ARG A 457 -1.63 -5.46 19.87
CA ARG A 457 -0.43 -4.86 20.48
C ARG A 457 -0.36 -5.11 22.00
N GLY A 458 -1.50 -5.09 22.67
CA GLY A 458 -1.62 -5.37 24.10
C GLY A 458 -1.16 -6.76 24.53
N ASN A 459 -0.99 -7.71 23.61
CA ASN A 459 -0.42 -9.04 23.89
C ASN A 459 1.06 -8.99 24.28
N LYS A 460 1.75 -7.89 23.93
CA LYS A 460 3.19 -7.69 24.19
C LYS A 460 4.05 -8.82 23.64
N ARG A 461 3.78 -9.23 22.40
CA ARG A 461 4.53 -10.22 21.63
C ARG A 461 5.01 -9.60 20.33
N PRO A 462 6.13 -10.06 19.77
CA PRO A 462 6.45 -9.79 18.38
C PRO A 462 5.44 -10.48 17.46
N VAL A 463 5.21 -9.90 16.28
CA VAL A 463 4.27 -10.42 15.27
C VAL A 463 5.04 -10.84 14.02
N ILE A 464 4.73 -12.01 13.47
CA ILE A 464 5.15 -12.41 12.13
C ILE A 464 3.91 -12.50 11.24
N ILE A 465 3.95 -11.84 10.08
CA ILE A 465 2.94 -11.98 9.03
C ILE A 465 3.60 -12.69 7.85
N MET A 466 2.97 -13.74 7.36
CA MET A 466 3.48 -14.48 6.22
C MET A 466 2.36 -14.99 5.31
N GLY A 467 2.67 -15.17 4.05
CA GLY A 467 1.71 -15.69 3.06
C GLY A 467 1.85 -15.03 1.69
N ASP A 468 1.00 -15.48 0.79
CA ASP A 468 0.81 -14.86 -0.52
C ASP A 468 -0.03 -13.59 -0.37
N THR A 469 0.66 -12.45 -0.36
CA THR A 469 -0.01 -11.15 -0.23
C THR A 469 -0.58 -10.63 -1.55
N ASN A 470 -0.18 -11.21 -2.68
CA ASN A 470 -0.50 -10.69 -4.01
C ASN A 470 -0.15 -9.21 -4.21
N CYS A 471 0.66 -8.64 -3.32
CA CYS A 471 1.05 -7.23 -3.29
C CYS A 471 2.55 -7.06 -3.44
N ARG A 472 2.97 -5.96 -4.05
CA ARG A 472 4.38 -5.63 -4.30
C ARG A 472 4.75 -4.27 -3.72
N TYR A 473 5.96 -4.14 -3.19
CA TYR A 473 6.49 -2.85 -2.72
C TYR A 473 6.65 -1.85 -3.86
N THR A 474 7.01 -2.34 -5.05
CA THR A 474 7.14 -1.53 -6.27
C THR A 474 5.84 -0.87 -6.72
N ARG A 475 4.68 -1.22 -6.14
CA ARG A 475 3.41 -0.52 -6.30
C ARG A 475 3.07 0.40 -5.11
N HIS A 476 3.94 0.49 -4.11
CA HIS A 476 3.73 1.26 -2.87
C HIS A 476 2.48 0.86 -2.04
N ASP A 477 1.92 -0.31 -2.30
CA ASP A 477 0.71 -0.75 -1.59
C ASP A 477 0.96 -0.91 -0.08
N PHE A 478 2.07 -1.56 0.28
CA PHE A 478 2.45 -1.78 1.68
C PHE A 478 2.75 -0.48 2.41
N GLN A 479 3.53 0.42 1.80
CA GLN A 479 3.94 1.68 2.41
C GLN A 479 2.73 2.51 2.81
N THR A 480 1.70 2.53 1.96
CA THR A 480 0.52 3.34 2.17
C THR A 480 -0.52 2.66 3.07
N TYR A 481 -0.82 1.39 2.77
CA TYR A 481 -2.02 0.75 3.31
C TYR A 481 -1.72 -0.22 4.46
N PHE A 482 -0.46 -0.54 4.70
CA PHE A 482 -0.04 -1.34 5.82
C PHE A 482 0.84 -0.54 6.79
N TRP A 483 2.04 -0.12 6.40
CA TRP A 483 2.96 0.66 7.26
C TRP A 483 2.34 1.97 7.71
N GLY A 484 1.67 2.70 6.81
CA GLY A 484 1.01 3.97 7.14
C GLY A 484 -0.24 3.84 8.03
N VAL A 485 -0.63 2.62 8.41
CA VAL A 485 -1.79 2.33 9.29
C VAL A 485 -1.36 1.69 10.60
N LEU A 486 -0.15 1.11 10.66
CA LEU A 486 0.41 0.62 11.92
C LEU A 486 0.59 1.76 12.92
N ASN A 487 0.46 1.47 14.20
CA ASN A 487 0.85 2.39 15.25
C ASN A 487 2.33 2.77 15.07
N SER A 488 2.65 4.04 15.28
CA SER A 488 3.98 4.61 14.98
C SER A 488 5.13 4.00 15.81
N ASP A 489 4.80 3.36 16.93
CA ASP A 489 5.73 2.70 17.82
C ASP A 489 6.01 1.22 17.44
N LEU A 490 5.28 0.67 16.49
CA LEU A 490 5.52 -0.68 15.98
C LEU A 490 6.55 -0.66 14.87
N VAL A 491 7.65 -1.36 15.07
CA VAL A 491 8.73 -1.46 14.07
C VAL A 491 8.50 -2.68 13.19
N ALA A 492 8.05 -2.44 11.96
CA ALA A 492 7.82 -3.49 10.95
C ALA A 492 8.96 -3.56 9.95
N LYS A 493 9.42 -4.78 9.65
CA LYS A 493 10.52 -5.05 8.73
C LYS A 493 10.21 -6.24 7.84
N ASP A 494 10.83 -6.25 6.66
CA ASP A 494 10.82 -7.38 5.72
C ASP A 494 12.25 -7.89 5.52
N PRO A 495 12.53 -9.16 5.83
CA PRO A 495 13.85 -9.74 5.62
C PRO A 495 14.35 -9.68 4.18
N TRP A 496 13.46 -9.72 3.16
CA TRP A 496 13.85 -9.50 1.77
C TRP A 496 14.48 -8.13 1.57
N VAL A 497 13.86 -7.08 2.14
CA VAL A 497 14.40 -5.71 2.08
C VAL A 497 15.68 -5.60 2.87
N GLU A 498 15.74 -6.17 4.08
CA GLU A 498 16.94 -6.12 4.92
C GLU A 498 18.16 -6.80 4.26
N TYR A 499 17.97 -7.98 3.64
CA TYR A 499 19.09 -8.80 3.13
C TYR A 499 19.40 -8.60 1.65
N GLN A 500 18.43 -8.15 0.86
CA GLN A 500 18.64 -7.99 -0.59
C GLN A 500 18.79 -6.53 -1.01
N TRP A 501 18.34 -5.60 -0.16
CA TRP A 501 18.26 -4.17 -0.48
C TRP A 501 18.80 -3.28 0.65
N ASP A 502 19.64 -3.82 1.55
CA ASP A 502 20.30 -3.10 2.64
C ASP A 502 19.31 -2.27 3.50
N GLY A 503 18.09 -2.79 3.70
CA GLY A 503 17.02 -2.13 4.45
C GLY A 503 16.28 -1.03 3.68
N VAL A 504 16.63 -0.78 2.42
CA VAL A 504 15.99 0.26 1.60
C VAL A 504 14.96 -0.37 0.65
N TYR A 505 13.71 0.03 0.77
CA TYR A 505 12.66 -0.46 -0.13
C TYR A 505 12.95 -0.05 -1.58
N PRO A 506 12.89 -0.98 -2.54
CA PRO A 506 13.09 -0.65 -3.94
C PRO A 506 11.99 0.31 -4.41
N THR A 507 12.41 1.32 -5.18
CA THR A 507 11.50 2.36 -5.67
C THR A 507 10.77 1.96 -6.92
N TYR A 508 9.53 2.39 -7.04
CA TYR A 508 8.76 2.31 -8.26
C TYR A 508 9.25 3.34 -9.30
N PRO A 509 9.21 3.06 -10.61
CA PRO A 509 8.74 1.85 -11.28
C PRO A 509 9.90 0.92 -11.66
N SER A 510 10.31 0.03 -10.85
CA SER A 510 11.39 -0.89 -11.21
C SER A 510 10.84 -2.24 -11.68
N LYS A 511 10.36 -2.30 -12.93
CA LYS A 511 9.93 -3.57 -13.54
C LYS A 511 11.01 -4.64 -13.50
N SER A 512 12.29 -4.22 -13.60
CA SER A 512 13.43 -5.12 -13.53
C SER A 512 13.59 -5.84 -12.17
N LEU A 513 12.90 -5.42 -11.13
CA LEU A 513 12.88 -6.10 -9.84
C LEU A 513 11.85 -7.23 -9.76
N MET A 514 10.85 -7.23 -10.65
CA MET A 514 9.75 -8.18 -10.58
C MET A 514 10.15 -9.51 -11.20
N VAL A 515 9.84 -10.59 -10.50
CA VAL A 515 9.95 -11.97 -11.01
C VAL A 515 8.61 -12.67 -10.90
N SER A 516 8.36 -13.62 -11.77
CA SER A 516 7.23 -14.53 -11.62
C SER A 516 7.47 -15.46 -10.43
N ASP A 517 6.44 -15.71 -9.64
CA ASP A 517 6.53 -16.60 -8.50
C ASP A 517 6.71 -18.06 -8.97
N ALA A 518 6.12 -18.42 -10.12
CA ALA A 518 6.18 -19.76 -10.70
C ALA A 518 7.54 -20.10 -11.33
N THR A 519 7.94 -19.29 -12.30
CA THR A 519 9.10 -19.58 -13.15
C THR A 519 10.26 -18.65 -12.89
N GLY A 520 10.08 -17.64 -12.05
CA GLY A 520 10.97 -16.51 -11.93
C GLY A 520 10.90 -15.56 -13.12
N THR A 521 9.98 -15.79 -14.06
CA THR A 521 9.79 -14.98 -15.25
C THR A 521 8.36 -14.45 -15.32
N ASP A 522 8.19 -13.20 -15.69
CA ASP A 522 6.89 -12.57 -15.93
C ASP A 522 6.85 -12.06 -17.36
N SER A 523 5.98 -12.62 -18.18
CA SER A 523 5.86 -12.26 -19.60
C SER A 523 5.40 -10.81 -19.83
N SER A 524 4.86 -10.16 -18.81
CA SER A 524 4.36 -8.78 -18.87
C SER A 524 5.35 -7.74 -18.36
N THR A 525 6.48 -8.16 -17.78
CA THR A 525 7.45 -7.28 -17.12
C THR A 525 8.89 -7.65 -17.47
N ASP A 526 9.79 -6.69 -17.32
CA ASP A 526 11.23 -6.95 -17.38
C ASP A 526 11.66 -7.72 -16.12
N ILE A 527 12.32 -8.84 -16.35
CA ILE A 527 12.67 -9.78 -15.30
C ILE A 527 14.16 -9.71 -15.05
N ILE A 528 14.54 -9.70 -13.77
CA ILE A 528 15.94 -9.69 -13.39
C ILE A 528 16.56 -11.06 -13.73
N CYS A 529 16.01 -12.11 -13.12
CA CYS A 529 16.48 -13.49 -13.30
C CYS A 529 15.56 -14.40 -12.48
N GLU A 530 15.22 -15.58 -12.99
CA GLU A 530 14.28 -16.49 -12.34
C GLU A 530 14.74 -16.97 -10.96
N ASN A 531 16.03 -17.12 -10.74
CA ASN A 531 16.60 -17.60 -9.48
C ASN A 531 17.29 -16.50 -8.65
N THR A 532 17.08 -15.23 -8.96
CA THR A 532 17.65 -14.13 -8.16
C THR A 532 16.91 -13.94 -6.85
N GLN A 533 17.65 -13.78 -5.77
CA GLN A 533 17.11 -13.40 -4.47
C GLN A 533 16.66 -11.93 -4.42
N LYS A 534 17.16 -11.08 -5.32
CA LYS A 534 16.78 -9.66 -5.43
C LYS A 534 15.45 -9.44 -6.13
N GLY A 535 14.93 -10.43 -6.85
CA GLY A 535 13.65 -10.34 -7.51
C GLY A 535 12.50 -10.26 -6.51
N GLU A 536 11.57 -9.33 -6.73
CA GLU A 536 10.40 -9.20 -5.88
C GLU A 536 9.34 -10.22 -6.23
N VAL A 537 8.87 -10.96 -5.23
CA VAL A 537 7.73 -11.86 -5.30
C VAL A 537 6.59 -11.37 -4.40
N VAL A 538 5.41 -11.95 -4.57
CA VAL A 538 4.21 -11.56 -3.77
C VAL A 538 4.12 -12.30 -2.44
N ASP A 539 4.82 -13.42 -2.30
CA ASP A 539 4.96 -14.11 -1.03
C ASP A 539 5.88 -13.32 -0.10
N LYS A 540 5.43 -13.07 1.11
CA LYS A 540 6.14 -12.21 2.07
C LYS A 540 6.26 -12.91 3.43
N VAL A 541 7.37 -12.62 4.11
CA VAL A 541 7.52 -12.77 5.55
C VAL A 541 7.84 -11.39 6.10
N ILE A 542 6.96 -10.85 6.92
CA ILE A 542 7.11 -9.54 7.55
C ILE A 542 7.12 -9.76 9.05
N TYR A 543 8.03 -9.12 9.77
CA TYR A 543 8.01 -9.17 11.23
C TYR A 543 7.88 -7.79 11.85
N ILE A 544 7.24 -7.74 13.01
CA ILE A 544 6.91 -6.50 13.71
C ILE A 544 7.29 -6.68 15.17
N ASN A 545 8.21 -5.85 15.61
CA ASN A 545 8.56 -5.74 17.02
C ASN A 545 7.68 -4.72 17.72
N ASN A 546 7.21 -5.10 18.90
CA ASN A 546 6.50 -4.23 19.81
C ASN A 546 7.49 -3.78 20.90
N PRO A 547 7.76 -2.49 21.08
CA PRO A 547 8.73 -2.02 22.07
C PRO A 547 8.35 -2.40 23.52
N ASP A 548 7.04 -2.62 23.78
CA ASP A 548 6.55 -3.06 25.09
C ASP A 548 6.68 -4.58 25.30
N ALA A 549 7.10 -5.33 24.29
CA ALA A 549 7.26 -6.78 24.40
C ALA A 549 8.58 -7.13 25.10
N PRO A 550 8.55 -8.10 26.04
CA PRO A 550 9.79 -8.57 26.69
C PRO A 550 10.72 -9.32 25.70
N VAL A 551 10.17 -9.73 24.58
CA VAL A 551 10.88 -10.46 23.53
C VAL A 551 10.92 -9.63 22.27
N GLN A 552 12.11 -9.52 21.68
CA GLN A 552 12.34 -8.91 20.37
C GLN A 552 12.87 -9.97 19.43
N ILE A 553 12.48 -9.92 18.15
CA ILE A 553 12.95 -10.82 17.11
C ILE A 553 13.73 -10.05 16.05
N LYS A 554 14.71 -10.72 15.44
CA LYS A 554 15.51 -10.16 14.37
C LYS A 554 15.73 -11.24 13.31
N ALA A 555 15.50 -10.91 12.05
CA ALA A 555 15.85 -11.80 10.96
C ALA A 555 17.39 -12.00 10.88
N ASN A 556 17.82 -13.22 10.64
CA ASN A 556 19.22 -13.60 10.44
C ASN A 556 19.50 -13.97 8.98
N SER A 557 18.45 -14.27 8.20
CA SER A 557 18.58 -14.65 6.80
C SER A 557 17.29 -14.37 6.03
N TYR A 558 17.39 -14.38 4.71
CA TYR A 558 16.28 -14.45 3.77
C TYR A 558 16.66 -15.39 2.63
N LEU A 559 15.77 -16.30 2.29
CA LEU A 559 15.93 -17.21 1.17
C LEU A 559 14.58 -17.39 0.45
N ARG A 560 14.54 -17.11 -0.86
CA ARG A 560 13.56 -17.68 -1.77
C ARG A 560 14.14 -19.00 -2.28
N ASP A 561 13.60 -20.14 -1.83
CA ASP A 561 14.16 -21.45 -2.13
C ASP A 561 13.75 -21.96 -3.51
N TYR A 562 14.27 -21.29 -4.54
CA TYR A 562 14.02 -21.64 -5.94
C TYR A 562 14.60 -23.02 -6.28
N ASP A 563 15.85 -23.26 -5.93
CA ASP A 563 16.55 -24.49 -6.34
C ASP A 563 15.98 -25.74 -5.66
N GLY A 564 15.55 -25.60 -4.41
CA GLY A 564 14.97 -26.71 -3.64
C GLY A 564 13.54 -27.08 -4.07
N TYR A 565 12.79 -26.12 -4.62
CA TYR A 565 11.35 -26.28 -4.87
C TYR A 565 10.94 -26.06 -6.33
N LYS A 566 11.90 -25.85 -7.24
CA LYS A 566 11.64 -25.62 -8.66
C LYS A 566 10.78 -26.73 -9.27
N GLY A 567 9.66 -26.34 -9.86
CA GLY A 567 8.73 -27.26 -10.56
C GLY A 567 7.83 -28.09 -9.64
N LEU A 568 7.80 -27.79 -8.33
CA LEU A 568 6.89 -28.46 -7.39
C LEU A 568 5.54 -27.71 -7.28
N ALA A 569 5.53 -26.39 -7.37
CA ALA A 569 4.34 -25.54 -7.43
C ALA A 569 4.65 -24.36 -8.33
N ASP A 570 3.67 -23.49 -8.53
CA ASP A 570 3.83 -22.23 -9.26
C ASP A 570 4.42 -21.10 -8.40
N HIS A 571 4.65 -21.33 -7.11
CA HIS A 571 5.38 -20.47 -6.20
C HIS A 571 6.61 -21.19 -5.61
N MET A 572 7.50 -20.41 -5.00
CA MET A 572 8.66 -20.90 -4.25
C MET A 572 8.51 -20.48 -2.78
N PRO A 573 8.90 -21.32 -1.82
CA PRO A 573 8.84 -20.94 -0.43
C PRO A 573 9.79 -19.79 -0.11
N ILE A 574 9.35 -18.90 0.76
CA ILE A 574 10.20 -17.90 1.42
C ILE A 574 10.54 -18.43 2.80
N VAL A 575 11.83 -18.54 3.08
CA VAL A 575 12.38 -19.08 4.32
C VAL A 575 13.18 -17.99 5.04
N VAL A 576 12.94 -17.82 6.33
CA VAL A 576 13.63 -16.85 7.17
C VAL A 576 14.02 -17.48 8.48
N GLU A 577 15.30 -17.39 8.84
CA GLU A 577 15.77 -17.68 10.18
C GLU A 577 15.70 -16.41 11.02
N PHE A 578 15.18 -16.53 12.24
CA PHE A 578 15.11 -15.46 13.23
C PHE A 578 15.94 -15.81 14.46
N SER A 579 16.55 -14.79 15.07
CA SER A 579 16.96 -14.83 16.46
C SER A 579 15.97 -14.06 17.33
N TYR A 580 15.91 -14.39 18.63
CA TYR A 580 15.14 -13.64 19.60
C TYR A 580 15.97 -13.37 20.85
N SER A 581 15.70 -12.24 21.51
CA SER A 581 16.28 -11.82 22.79
C SER A 581 15.17 -11.63 23.82
N LYS A 582 15.49 -11.82 25.10
CA LYS A 582 14.58 -11.60 26.26
C LYS A 582 15.10 -10.47 27.11
#